data_7dc992389b99b3f07cf6c09fe0835c30
#
_entry.id   7dc992389b99b3f07cf6c09fe0835c30
#
_cell.length_a   1.000
_cell.length_b   1.000
_cell.length_c   1.000
_cell.angle_alpha   90.00
_cell.angle_beta   90.00
_cell.angle_gamma   90.00
#
_symmetry.space_group_name_H-M   'P 1'
#
loop_
_entity.id
_entity.type
_entity.pdbx_description
1 polymer ?
#
loop_
_entity_poly.entity_id
_entity_poly.type
_entity_poly.pdbx_seq_one_letter_code
_entity_poly.pdbx_strand_id
1 'polypeptide(L)'
;MNFHILTLFPEMVMQGLMTSITGRAVKQNKIGIEAVNIRDYTQDKHKKVDDYPYGGGAGMLMQAQPVYDAYRSVADQFPANAKKRVVYVTPQGTPFTQQMAQDFARQDNLILLCGHYEGIDERVLEELSLIHI
;
A
#
# COMPACT_ATOMS: atom_id res chain seq x y z
N MET A 1 -3.22 -6.20 -15.22
CA MET A 1 -2.96 -5.20 -14.15
C MET A 1 -3.50 -5.72 -12.82
N ASN A 2 -2.63 -5.80 -11.84
CA ASN A 2 -3.01 -6.22 -10.49
C ASN A 2 -2.73 -5.11 -9.48
N PHE A 3 -3.67 -4.90 -8.58
CA PHE A 3 -3.59 -3.91 -7.51
C PHE A 3 -3.41 -4.63 -6.18
N HIS A 4 -2.37 -4.25 -5.44
CA HIS A 4 -2.04 -4.81 -4.14
C HIS A 4 -2.09 -3.67 -3.12
N ILE A 5 -3.05 -3.71 -2.21
CA ILE A 5 -3.31 -2.61 -1.29
C ILE A 5 -2.85 -3.01 0.10
N LEU A 6 -1.78 -2.38 0.57
CA LEU A 6 -1.25 -2.60 1.92
C LEU A 6 -1.98 -1.64 2.87
N THR A 7 -2.72 -2.18 3.82
CA THR A 7 -3.61 -1.41 4.68
C THR A 7 -3.79 -2.09 6.04
N LEU A 8 -4.21 -1.33 7.05
CA LEU A 8 -4.68 -1.89 8.32
C LEU A 8 -6.15 -2.30 8.28
N PHE A 9 -6.89 -1.95 7.21
CA PHE A 9 -8.33 -2.15 7.11
C PHE A 9 -8.72 -2.85 5.80
N PRO A 10 -8.25 -4.10 5.58
CA PRO A 10 -8.46 -4.77 4.30
C PRO A 10 -9.93 -5.01 3.97
N GLU A 11 -10.77 -5.30 4.96
CA GLU A 11 -12.20 -5.54 4.73
C GLU A 11 -12.92 -4.29 4.24
N MET A 12 -12.62 -3.13 4.85
CA MET A 12 -13.21 -1.85 4.44
C MET A 12 -12.84 -1.51 2.99
N VAL A 13 -11.59 -1.71 2.63
CA VAL A 13 -11.09 -1.45 1.29
C VAL A 13 -11.77 -2.37 0.28
N MET A 14 -11.80 -3.67 0.55
CA MET A 14 -12.37 -4.63 -0.38
C MET A 14 -13.87 -4.50 -0.55
N GLN A 15 -14.61 -4.16 0.50
CA GLN A 15 -16.06 -3.91 0.39
C GLN A 15 -16.37 -2.80 -0.61
N GLY A 16 -15.59 -1.71 -0.59
CA GLY A 16 -15.77 -0.62 -1.54
C GLY A 16 -15.37 -0.99 -2.97
N LEU A 17 -14.21 -1.60 -3.13
CA LEU A 17 -13.64 -1.87 -4.44
C LEU A 17 -14.33 -3.03 -5.19
N MET A 18 -14.96 -3.95 -4.48
CA MET A 18 -15.63 -5.11 -5.11
C MET A 18 -17.07 -4.82 -5.52
N THR A 19 -17.47 -3.55 -5.55
CA THR A 19 -18.80 -3.11 -5.98
C THR A 19 -18.76 -2.39 -7.32
N SER A 20 -19.93 -2.33 -7.98
CA SER A 20 -20.15 -1.55 -9.21
C SER A 20 -19.14 -1.89 -10.33
N ILE A 21 -18.61 -0.88 -11.01
CA ILE A 21 -17.72 -1.03 -12.17
C ILE A 21 -16.44 -1.77 -11.81
N THR A 22 -15.81 -1.41 -10.69
CA THR A 22 -14.56 -2.05 -10.24
C THR A 22 -14.78 -3.53 -9.94
N GLY A 23 -15.85 -3.87 -9.23
CA GLY A 23 -16.21 -5.26 -8.94
C GLY A 23 -16.48 -6.08 -10.20
N ARG A 24 -17.15 -5.48 -11.20
CA ARG A 24 -17.36 -6.15 -12.49
C ARG A 24 -16.04 -6.42 -13.24
N ALA A 25 -15.13 -5.46 -13.22
CA ALA A 25 -13.82 -5.63 -13.86
C ALA A 25 -13.04 -6.80 -13.25
N VAL A 26 -13.09 -6.96 -11.92
CA VAL A 26 -12.48 -8.11 -11.23
C VAL A 26 -13.14 -9.41 -11.64
N LYS A 27 -14.47 -9.48 -11.65
CA LYS A 27 -15.23 -10.69 -12.02
C LYS A 27 -14.95 -11.11 -13.47
N GLN A 28 -14.69 -10.15 -14.35
CA GLN A 28 -14.40 -10.40 -15.76
C GLN A 28 -12.91 -10.63 -16.01
N ASN A 29 -12.10 -10.75 -14.97
CA ASN A 29 -10.64 -10.95 -15.04
C ASN A 29 -9.88 -9.86 -15.81
N LYS A 30 -10.43 -8.65 -15.85
CA LYS A 30 -9.75 -7.49 -16.46
C LYS A 30 -8.69 -6.90 -15.55
N ILE A 31 -8.92 -6.96 -14.24
CA ILE A 31 -7.99 -6.54 -13.20
C ILE A 31 -8.02 -7.54 -12.05
N GLY A 32 -6.95 -7.57 -11.27
CA GLY A 32 -6.92 -8.25 -9.99
C GLY A 32 -6.79 -7.23 -8.86
N ILE A 33 -7.45 -7.47 -7.75
CA ILE A 33 -7.34 -6.62 -6.55
C ILE A 33 -7.20 -7.52 -5.34
N GLU A 34 -6.18 -7.23 -4.51
CA GLU A 34 -6.07 -7.82 -3.18
C GLU A 34 -5.77 -6.74 -2.14
N ALA A 35 -6.24 -6.92 -0.93
CA ALA A 35 -5.87 -6.10 0.21
C ALA A 35 -5.06 -6.96 1.18
N VAL A 36 -3.89 -6.46 1.57
CA VAL A 36 -2.96 -7.13 2.47
C VAL A 36 -2.97 -6.41 3.80
N ASN A 37 -3.24 -7.13 4.88
CA ASN A 37 -3.28 -6.57 6.22
C ASN A 37 -1.85 -6.42 6.76
N ILE A 38 -1.39 -5.17 6.90
CA ILE A 38 -0.06 -4.87 7.43
C ILE A 38 0.12 -5.46 8.84
N ARG A 39 -0.96 -5.52 9.62
CA ARG A 39 -0.94 -6.06 10.98
C ARG A 39 -0.54 -7.53 11.04
N ASP A 40 -0.77 -8.30 9.98
CA ASP A 40 -0.38 -9.71 9.93
C ASP A 40 1.14 -9.90 9.88
N TYR A 41 1.90 -8.84 9.64
CA TYR A 41 3.36 -8.89 9.48
C TYR A 41 4.11 -8.32 10.68
N THR A 42 3.41 -7.86 11.73
CA THR A 42 4.09 -7.43 12.96
C THR A 42 4.62 -8.63 13.73
N GLN A 43 5.79 -8.46 14.35
CA GLN A 43 6.39 -9.46 15.23
C GLN A 43 5.94 -9.31 16.69
N ASP A 44 5.17 -8.27 16.98
CA ASP A 44 4.66 -8.02 18.32
C ASP A 44 3.55 -9.01 18.69
N LYS A 45 3.59 -9.56 19.91
CA LYS A 45 2.60 -10.52 20.38
C LYS A 45 1.18 -9.93 20.48
N HIS A 46 1.07 -8.63 20.65
CA HIS A 46 -0.21 -7.91 20.71
C HIS A 46 -0.61 -7.29 19.36
N LYS A 47 0.10 -7.65 18.28
CA LYS A 47 -0.14 -7.14 16.94
C LYS A 47 -0.01 -5.63 16.82
N LYS A 48 0.89 -5.03 17.61
CA LYS A 48 1.18 -3.60 17.54
C LYS A 48 1.89 -3.26 16.23
N VAL A 49 1.49 -2.17 15.58
CA VAL A 49 2.04 -1.69 14.31
C VAL A 49 2.46 -0.22 14.35
N ASP A 50 2.31 0.44 15.50
CA ASP A 50 2.56 1.86 15.68
C ASP A 50 3.59 2.12 16.76
N ASP A 51 4.24 3.27 16.70
CA ASP A 51 5.24 3.70 17.69
C ASP A 51 5.27 5.22 17.77
N TYR A 52 5.95 5.75 18.77
CA TYR A 52 6.11 7.18 18.97
C TYR A 52 7.06 7.77 17.91
N PRO A 53 6.82 9.05 17.48
CA PRO A 53 7.74 9.72 16.56
C PRO A 53 9.11 9.92 17.18
N TYR A 54 10.15 9.85 16.35
CA TYR A 54 11.50 10.23 16.78
C TYR A 54 11.54 11.72 17.14
N GLY A 55 12.24 12.04 18.23
CA GLY A 55 12.34 13.42 18.70
C GLY A 55 11.14 13.93 19.48
N GLY A 56 10.15 13.08 19.73
CA GLY A 56 8.94 13.43 20.44
C GLY A 56 7.87 14.05 19.54
N GLY A 57 6.83 14.55 20.14
CA GLY A 57 5.67 15.10 19.43
C GLY A 57 4.40 14.33 19.72
N ALA A 58 3.26 14.88 19.28
CA ALA A 58 1.96 14.24 19.42
C ALA A 58 1.74 13.20 18.32
N GLY A 59 0.93 12.20 18.61
CA GLY A 59 0.54 11.19 17.65
C GLY A 59 1.45 9.98 17.61
N MET A 60 1.17 9.10 16.68
CA MET A 60 1.87 7.83 16.49
C MET A 60 2.26 7.66 15.03
N LEU A 61 3.31 6.89 14.76
CA LEU A 61 3.73 6.51 13.42
C LEU A 61 3.60 5.00 13.23
N MET A 62 3.36 4.57 12.01
CA MET A 62 3.44 3.15 11.67
C MET A 62 4.90 2.69 11.69
N GLN A 63 5.14 1.55 12.31
CA GLN A 63 6.47 0.95 12.39
C GLN A 63 6.97 0.50 11.01
N ALA A 64 8.27 0.61 10.79
CA ALA A 64 8.90 0.22 9.53
C ALA A 64 8.78 -1.28 9.25
N GLN A 65 9.01 -2.13 10.26
CA GLN A 65 9.09 -3.58 10.07
C GLN A 65 7.81 -4.19 9.47
N PRO A 66 6.60 -4.00 10.05
CA PRO A 66 5.41 -4.62 9.47
C PRO A 66 5.07 -4.08 8.09
N VAL A 67 5.30 -2.79 7.83
CA VAL A 67 5.09 -2.20 6.49
C VAL A 67 6.05 -2.81 5.47
N TYR A 68 7.32 -2.89 5.79
CA TYR A 68 8.34 -3.45 4.91
C TYR A 68 8.07 -4.93 4.62
N ASP A 69 7.76 -5.72 5.63
CA ASP A 69 7.50 -7.15 5.47
C ASP A 69 6.22 -7.41 4.68
N ALA A 70 5.18 -6.61 4.88
CA ALA A 70 3.97 -6.68 4.05
C ALA A 70 4.29 -6.38 2.58
N TYR A 71 5.08 -5.35 2.32
CA TYR A 71 5.56 -5.04 0.97
C TYR A 71 6.33 -6.22 0.36
N ARG A 72 7.29 -6.78 1.09
CA ARG A 72 8.11 -7.89 0.61
C ARG A 72 7.26 -9.13 0.30
N SER A 73 6.24 -9.41 1.11
CA SER A 73 5.35 -10.54 0.87
C SER A 73 4.64 -10.48 -0.48
N VAL A 74 4.39 -9.27 -0.97
CA VAL A 74 3.78 -9.03 -2.29
C VAL A 74 4.84 -8.99 -3.38
N ALA A 75 5.85 -8.16 -3.22
CA ALA A 75 6.86 -7.91 -4.26
C ALA A 75 7.69 -9.15 -4.61
N ASP A 76 7.96 -10.01 -3.65
CA ASP A 76 8.75 -11.23 -3.87
C ASP A 76 8.02 -12.27 -4.71
N GLN A 77 6.71 -12.15 -4.90
CA GLN A 77 5.93 -13.03 -5.76
C GLN A 77 5.99 -12.65 -7.23
N PHE A 78 6.48 -11.45 -7.56
CA PHE A 78 6.49 -10.98 -8.94
C PHE A 78 7.68 -11.57 -9.71
N PRO A 79 7.50 -11.91 -11.00
CA PRO A 79 8.64 -12.23 -11.86
C PRO A 79 9.62 -11.06 -11.93
N ALA A 80 10.92 -11.37 -12.11
CA ALA A 80 11.97 -10.36 -12.12
C ALA A 80 11.77 -9.27 -13.18
N ASN A 81 11.11 -9.62 -14.30
CA ASN A 81 10.84 -8.70 -15.41
C ASN A 81 9.48 -8.00 -15.30
N ALA A 82 8.71 -8.22 -14.25
CA ALA A 82 7.41 -7.57 -14.06
C ALA A 82 7.58 -6.07 -13.78
N LYS A 83 6.77 -5.27 -14.46
CA LYS A 83 6.74 -3.82 -14.23
C LYS A 83 5.88 -3.52 -13.02
N LYS A 84 6.43 -2.77 -12.07
CA LYS A 84 5.71 -2.38 -10.86
C LYS A 84 5.95 -0.93 -10.50
N ARG A 85 5.01 -0.34 -9.81
CA ARG A 85 5.15 0.94 -9.11
C ARG A 85 4.63 0.78 -7.69
N VAL A 86 5.27 1.46 -6.76
CA VAL A 86 4.84 1.53 -5.37
C VAL A 86 4.38 2.97 -5.11
N VAL A 87 3.15 3.11 -4.65
CA VAL A 87 2.51 4.41 -4.44
C VAL A 87 2.14 4.56 -2.97
N TYR A 88 2.59 5.63 -2.35
CA TYR A 88 2.18 6.00 -1.00
C TYR A 88 1.11 7.09 -1.08
N VAL A 89 -0.08 6.77 -0.59
CA VAL A 89 -1.21 7.70 -0.55
C VAL A 89 -1.07 8.56 0.70
N THR A 90 -0.82 9.85 0.52
CA THR A 90 -0.49 10.77 1.62
C THR A 90 -0.97 12.19 1.32
N PRO A 91 -1.40 12.95 2.35
CA PRO A 91 -1.75 14.37 2.17
C PRO A 91 -0.58 15.24 1.69
N GLN A 92 0.65 14.77 1.85
CA GLN A 92 1.86 15.48 1.43
C GLN A 92 2.29 15.14 0.01
N GLY A 93 1.53 14.29 -0.68
CA GLY A 93 1.86 13.88 -2.03
C GLY A 93 1.46 14.89 -3.09
N THR A 94 1.83 14.60 -4.34
CA THR A 94 1.37 15.39 -5.48
C THR A 94 -0.05 15.01 -5.86
N PRO A 95 -0.88 15.95 -6.37
CA PRO A 95 -2.22 15.61 -6.82
C PRO A 95 -2.20 14.55 -7.93
N PHE A 96 -3.09 13.57 -7.80
CA PHE A 96 -3.23 12.53 -8.80
C PHE A 96 -3.82 13.08 -10.09
N THR A 97 -3.18 12.80 -11.22
CA THR A 97 -3.58 13.32 -12.53
C THR A 97 -3.95 12.19 -13.50
N GLN A 98 -4.66 12.55 -14.56
CA GLN A 98 -4.97 11.60 -15.63
C GLN A 98 -3.70 11.03 -16.28
N GLN A 99 -2.67 11.85 -16.42
CA GLN A 99 -1.39 11.38 -16.97
C GLN A 99 -0.77 10.30 -16.07
N MET A 100 -0.80 10.50 -14.75
CA MET A 100 -0.32 9.50 -13.81
C MET A 100 -1.14 8.20 -13.92
N ALA A 101 -2.45 8.30 -14.08
CA ALA A 101 -3.31 7.13 -14.26
C ALA A 101 -2.93 6.35 -15.52
N GLN A 102 -2.67 7.04 -16.62
CA GLN A 102 -2.23 6.41 -17.87
C GLN A 102 -0.87 5.74 -17.74
N ASP A 103 0.05 6.36 -17.03
CA ASP A 103 1.38 5.80 -16.78
C ASP A 103 1.29 4.56 -15.89
N PHE A 104 0.45 4.60 -14.85
CA PHE A 104 0.23 3.45 -13.97
C PHE A 104 -0.45 2.29 -14.72
N ALA A 105 -1.34 2.59 -15.66
CA ALA A 105 -2.01 1.55 -16.45
C ALA A 105 -1.05 0.71 -17.31
N ARG A 106 0.17 1.18 -17.53
CA ARG A 106 1.20 0.45 -18.26
C ARG A 106 1.99 -0.53 -17.38
N GLN A 107 1.74 -0.52 -16.07
CA GLN A 107 2.39 -1.43 -15.14
C GLN A 107 1.68 -2.78 -15.09
N ASP A 108 2.39 -3.82 -14.72
CA ASP A 108 1.81 -5.13 -14.44
C ASP A 108 1.19 -5.16 -13.05
N ASN A 109 1.84 -4.48 -12.10
CA ASN A 109 1.44 -4.44 -10.70
C ASN A 109 1.56 -3.03 -10.14
N LEU A 110 0.54 -2.61 -9.38
CA LEU A 110 0.60 -1.45 -8.51
C LEU A 110 0.49 -1.89 -7.06
N ILE A 111 1.43 -1.45 -6.24
CA ILE A 111 1.37 -1.63 -4.80
C ILE A 111 1.01 -0.27 -4.20
N LEU A 112 -0.16 -0.20 -3.55
CA LEU A 112 -0.65 1.02 -2.91
C LEU A 112 -0.46 0.88 -1.41
N LEU A 113 0.35 1.77 -0.83
CA LEU A 113 0.57 1.82 0.60
C LEU A 113 -0.37 2.86 1.20
N CYS A 114 -1.32 2.39 1.98
CA CYS A 114 -2.30 3.23 2.66
C CYS A 114 -1.90 3.32 4.14
N GLY A 115 -1.38 4.47 4.52
CA GLY A 115 -0.95 4.72 5.89
C GLY A 115 -2.11 4.97 6.84
N HIS A 116 -1.80 5.00 8.11
CA HIS A 116 -2.70 5.35 9.19
C HIS A 116 -1.91 6.16 10.22
N TYR A 117 -2.58 6.64 11.27
CA TYR A 117 -1.94 7.51 12.28
C TYR A 117 -1.40 8.81 11.64
N GLU A 118 -0.32 9.35 12.19
CA GLU A 118 0.30 10.59 11.68
C GLU A 118 1.23 10.36 10.48
N GLY A 119 1.49 9.12 10.13
CA GLY A 119 2.34 8.76 9.00
C GLY A 119 3.04 7.43 9.19
N ILE A 120 4.04 7.20 8.36
CA ILE A 120 4.82 5.96 8.34
C ILE A 120 6.29 6.30 8.63
N ASP A 121 7.00 5.42 9.31
CA ASP A 121 8.42 5.56 9.59
C ASP A 121 9.18 5.87 8.29
N GLU A 122 9.91 6.98 8.27
CA GLU A 122 10.60 7.52 7.10
C GLU A 122 11.60 6.53 6.50
N ARG A 123 12.20 5.67 7.33
CA ARG A 123 13.18 4.68 6.86
C ARG A 123 12.58 3.72 5.84
N VAL A 124 11.34 3.30 6.02
CA VAL A 124 10.69 2.40 5.06
C VAL A 124 10.29 3.14 3.79
N LEU A 125 9.88 4.41 3.91
CA LEU A 125 9.52 5.21 2.74
C LEU A 125 10.72 5.39 1.79
N GLU A 126 11.91 5.59 2.33
CA GLU A 126 13.14 5.69 1.54
C GLU A 126 13.48 4.37 0.84
N GLU A 127 13.38 3.24 1.55
CA GLU A 127 13.68 1.92 1.00
C GLU A 127 12.75 1.52 -0.16
N LEU A 128 11.50 1.91 -0.14
CA LEU A 128 10.52 1.45 -1.11
C LEU A 128 10.50 2.26 -2.42
N SER A 129 11.28 3.32 -2.54
CA SER A 129 11.34 4.19 -3.73
C SER A 129 9.93 4.61 -4.18
N LEU A 130 9.17 5.16 -3.26
CA LEU A 130 7.75 5.44 -3.42
C LEU A 130 7.46 6.66 -4.28
N ILE A 131 6.35 6.60 -5.02
CA ILE A 131 5.69 7.78 -5.58
C ILE A 131 4.66 8.25 -4.54
N HIS A 132 4.78 9.49 -4.09
CA HIS A 132 3.85 10.08 -3.11
C HIS A 132 2.71 10.81 -3.86
N ILE A 133 1.48 10.36 -3.62
CA ILE A 133 0.27 10.95 -4.19
C ILE A 133 -0.66 11.42 -3.08
#